data_567ab5d14875a14aa81314473be866df
#
_entry.id   567ab5d14875a14aa81314473be866df
#
_cell.length_a   1.000
_cell.length_b   1.000
_cell.length_c   1.000
_cell.angle_alpha   90.00
_cell.angle_beta   90.00
_cell.angle_gamma   90.00
#
_symmetry.space_group_name_H-M   'P 1'
#
loop_
_entity.id
_entity.type
_entity.pdbx_description
1 polymer ?
#
loop_
_entity_poly.entity_id
_entity_poly.type
_entity_poly.pdbx_seq_one_letter_code
_entity_poly.pdbx_strand_id
1 'polypeptide(L)'
;MTGEEEAAIKKVLAYKKLAKKYQPALSDPVKGTYKSEATSTDLKNYFKVWLQMGLKHPDEYFQAFFANTYGYYAPLFNSRGGLYLGLSTVRFYRSNRKWAQEMIPESFCDKVDFKEPKILSPIRERMKFLMGISYKIPIMNWLYNPGVITWLILIAFFALWIKRKYFDMAAFLPVFLIVCLCLLSPRNDNLRYIYPACVLIPGMLANLQGDR
;
A
#
# COMPACT_ATOMS: atom_id res chain seq x y z
N MET A 1 -9.17 27.89 6.73
CA MET A 1 -9.71 27.59 5.40
C MET A 1 -10.62 28.73 4.98
N THR A 2 -10.45 29.27 3.79
CA THR A 2 -11.30 30.34 3.24
C THR A 2 -12.53 29.77 2.53
N GLY A 3 -13.55 30.60 2.28
CA GLY A 3 -14.73 30.18 1.52
C GLY A 3 -14.43 29.70 0.08
N GLU A 4 -13.41 30.30 -0.55
CA GLU A 4 -12.95 29.91 -1.88
C GLU A 4 -12.27 28.52 -1.88
N GLU A 5 -11.46 28.25 -0.86
CA GLU A 5 -10.82 26.95 -0.66
C GLU A 5 -11.88 25.86 -0.47
N GLU A 6 -12.89 26.12 0.35
CA GLU A 6 -14.00 25.20 0.57
C GLU A 6 -14.81 24.96 -0.71
N ALA A 7 -15.08 26.01 -1.47
CA ALA A 7 -15.82 25.90 -2.74
C ALA A 7 -15.09 25.05 -3.78
N ALA A 8 -13.77 25.20 -3.90
CA ALA A 8 -12.94 24.38 -4.79
C ALA A 8 -12.96 22.90 -4.40
N ILE A 9 -12.85 22.59 -3.11
CA ILE A 9 -12.93 21.19 -2.61
C ILE A 9 -14.33 20.62 -2.86
N LYS A 10 -15.39 21.36 -2.60
CA LYS A 10 -16.79 20.93 -2.81
C LYS A 10 -17.11 20.55 -4.26
N LYS A 11 -16.44 21.13 -5.23
CA LYS A 11 -16.62 20.78 -6.64
C LYS A 11 -16.10 19.39 -6.97
N VAL A 12 -15.00 18.97 -6.33
CA VAL A 12 -14.30 17.72 -6.64
C VAL A 12 -14.66 16.59 -5.68
N LEU A 13 -14.85 16.90 -4.40
CA LEU A 13 -15.10 15.91 -3.35
C LEU A 13 -16.43 16.19 -2.62
N ALA A 14 -17.04 15.13 -2.06
CA ALA A 14 -18.22 15.27 -1.20
C ALA A 14 -17.83 15.81 0.18
N TYR A 15 -17.56 17.11 0.26
CA TYR A 15 -16.97 17.82 1.41
C TYR A 15 -17.55 17.43 2.77
N LYS A 16 -18.89 17.41 2.90
CA LYS A 16 -19.58 17.05 4.16
C LYS A 16 -19.26 15.63 4.67
N LYS A 17 -18.76 14.75 3.79
CA LYS A 17 -18.42 13.36 4.15
C LYS A 17 -16.93 13.20 4.48
N LEU A 18 -16.06 14.18 4.18
CA LEU A 18 -14.61 14.04 4.28
C LEU A 18 -14.17 13.74 5.70
N ALA A 19 -14.56 14.58 6.66
CA ALA A 19 -14.17 14.41 8.07
C ALA A 19 -14.57 13.03 8.63
N LYS A 20 -15.77 12.53 8.26
CA LYS A 20 -16.26 11.22 8.71
C LYS A 20 -15.54 10.06 8.03
N LYS A 21 -15.05 10.26 6.79
CA LYS A 21 -14.38 9.22 6.00
C LYS A 21 -12.86 9.27 6.11
N TYR A 22 -12.31 10.33 6.71
CA TYR A 22 -10.87 10.44 6.87
C TYR A 22 -10.32 9.34 7.79
N GLN A 23 -9.35 8.61 7.26
CA GLN A 23 -8.58 7.60 7.99
C GLN A 23 -7.09 7.86 7.74
N PRO A 24 -6.29 8.15 8.78
CA PRO A 24 -4.89 8.53 8.61
C PRO A 24 -4.05 7.51 7.83
N ALA A 25 -4.32 6.21 8.01
CA ALA A 25 -3.58 5.13 7.38
C ALA A 25 -4.14 4.66 6.01
N LEU A 26 -5.24 5.28 5.53
CA LEU A 26 -5.92 4.84 4.33
C LEU A 26 -6.59 6.01 3.60
N SER A 27 -6.15 6.31 2.39
CA SER A 27 -6.72 7.40 1.59
C SER A 27 -7.94 7.00 0.75
N ASP A 28 -8.18 5.70 0.54
CA ASP A 28 -9.27 5.21 -0.32
C ASP A 28 -10.67 5.68 0.10
N PRO A 29 -11.05 5.75 1.40
CA PRO A 29 -12.35 6.25 1.78
C PRO A 29 -12.58 7.71 1.40
N VAL A 30 -11.52 8.54 1.38
CA VAL A 30 -11.56 9.93 0.93
C VAL A 30 -11.66 9.98 -0.58
N LYS A 31 -10.84 9.20 -1.31
CA LYS A 31 -10.92 9.07 -2.78
C LYS A 31 -12.30 8.62 -3.24
N GLY A 32 -12.95 7.71 -2.51
CA GLY A 32 -14.33 7.28 -2.77
C GLY A 32 -15.40 8.37 -2.59
N THR A 33 -15.01 9.60 -2.24
CA THR A 33 -15.91 10.77 -2.23
C THR A 33 -15.79 11.63 -3.49
N TYR A 34 -14.94 11.22 -4.44
CA TYR A 34 -14.77 11.90 -5.72
C TYR A 34 -16.08 11.98 -6.49
N LYS A 35 -16.32 13.13 -7.10
CA LYS A 35 -17.48 13.38 -7.93
C LYS A 35 -17.12 13.20 -9.40
N SER A 36 -17.80 12.28 -10.08
CA SER A 36 -17.60 12.00 -11.50
C SER A 36 -17.90 13.18 -12.43
N GLU A 37 -18.69 14.14 -11.96
CA GLU A 37 -19.07 15.35 -12.67
C GLU A 37 -17.99 16.43 -12.67
N ALA A 38 -16.90 16.25 -11.87
CA ALA A 38 -15.83 17.23 -11.77
C ALA A 38 -15.08 17.39 -13.10
N THR A 39 -15.00 18.63 -13.58
CA THR A 39 -14.30 18.95 -14.83
C THR A 39 -12.78 19.01 -14.63
N SER A 40 -12.02 18.97 -15.74
CA SER A 40 -10.55 19.15 -15.68
C SER A 40 -10.15 20.49 -15.10
N THR A 41 -10.98 21.53 -15.29
CA THR A 41 -10.76 22.86 -14.70
C THR A 41 -10.98 22.84 -13.20
N ASP A 42 -12.00 22.12 -12.71
CA ASP A 42 -12.24 21.96 -11.27
C ASP A 42 -11.10 21.22 -10.60
N LEU A 43 -10.56 20.18 -11.24
CA LEU A 43 -9.39 19.44 -10.76
C LEU A 43 -8.14 20.32 -10.68
N LYS A 44 -7.85 21.13 -11.71
CA LYS A 44 -6.71 22.07 -11.68
C LYS A 44 -6.85 23.06 -10.52
N ASN A 45 -8.06 23.62 -10.33
CA ASN A 45 -8.32 24.55 -9.24
C ASN A 45 -8.20 23.86 -7.87
N TYR A 46 -8.71 22.64 -7.74
CA TYR A 46 -8.57 21.82 -6.54
C TYR A 46 -7.10 21.58 -6.18
N PHE A 47 -6.25 21.17 -7.13
CA PHE A 47 -4.82 20.96 -6.87
C PHE A 47 -4.09 22.26 -6.54
N LYS A 48 -4.45 23.37 -7.18
CA LYS A 48 -3.90 24.68 -6.83
C LYS A 48 -4.22 25.03 -5.37
N VAL A 49 -5.48 24.89 -4.97
CA VAL A 49 -5.93 25.16 -3.59
C VAL A 49 -5.28 24.19 -2.61
N TRP A 50 -5.20 22.90 -2.97
CA TRP A 50 -4.54 21.87 -2.16
C TRP A 50 -3.08 22.25 -1.86
N LEU A 51 -2.33 22.67 -2.87
CA LEU A 51 -0.94 23.14 -2.70
C LEU A 51 -0.86 24.38 -1.83
N GLN A 52 -1.74 25.38 -2.05
CA GLN A 52 -1.77 26.60 -1.25
C GLN A 52 -2.07 26.32 0.22
N MET A 53 -3.00 25.40 0.50
CA MET A 53 -3.30 24.97 1.87
C MET A 53 -2.10 24.23 2.49
N GLY A 54 -1.40 23.40 1.74
CA GLY A 54 -0.20 22.73 2.20
C GLY A 54 0.94 23.70 2.57
N LEU A 55 1.09 24.78 1.80
CA LEU A 55 2.07 25.83 2.12
C LEU A 55 1.66 26.67 3.34
N LYS A 56 0.36 26.81 3.61
CA LYS A 56 -0.15 27.52 4.82
C LYS A 56 -0.08 26.67 6.09
N HIS A 57 -0.26 25.34 5.95
CA HIS A 57 -0.35 24.38 7.06
C HIS A 57 0.56 23.17 6.78
N PRO A 58 1.88 23.35 6.66
CA PRO A 58 2.80 22.27 6.30
C PRO A 58 2.85 21.17 7.35
N ASP A 59 2.68 21.48 8.61
CA ASP A 59 2.63 20.56 9.75
C ASP A 59 1.51 19.52 9.59
N GLU A 60 0.32 19.94 9.22
CA GLU A 60 -0.83 19.04 8.99
C GLU A 60 -0.59 18.11 7.79
N TYR A 61 0.03 18.62 6.72
CA TYR A 61 0.36 17.83 5.54
C TYR A 61 1.46 16.80 5.84
N PHE A 62 2.48 17.19 6.61
CA PHE A 62 3.51 16.25 7.07
C PHE A 62 2.93 15.19 8.00
N GLN A 63 2.09 15.55 8.96
CA GLN A 63 1.42 14.60 9.83
C GLN A 63 0.58 13.61 9.03
N ALA A 64 -0.22 14.08 8.06
CA ALA A 64 -1.02 13.22 7.19
C ALA A 64 -0.14 12.28 6.35
N PHE A 65 0.97 12.77 5.80
CA PHE A 65 1.92 11.97 5.05
C PHE A 65 2.56 10.89 5.93
N PHE A 66 3.10 11.27 7.09
CA PHE A 66 3.70 10.32 8.02
C PHE A 66 2.69 9.30 8.54
N ALA A 67 1.47 9.71 8.86
CA ALA A 67 0.41 8.81 9.29
C ALA A 67 0.02 7.79 8.21
N ASN A 68 0.16 8.15 6.92
CA ASN A 68 -0.14 7.26 5.81
C ASN A 68 1.04 6.37 5.39
N THR A 69 2.26 6.67 5.81
CA THR A 69 3.47 6.01 5.30
C THR A 69 4.33 5.32 6.36
N TYR A 70 4.10 5.58 7.65
CA TYR A 70 5.00 5.12 8.73
C TYR A 70 5.23 3.59 8.75
N GLY A 71 4.28 2.78 8.32
CA GLY A 71 4.42 1.33 8.25
C GLY A 71 5.49 0.86 7.27
N TYR A 72 5.90 1.72 6.32
CA TYR A 72 6.95 1.38 5.36
C TYR A 72 8.37 1.69 5.86
N TYR A 73 8.53 2.40 6.98
CA TYR A 73 9.85 2.70 7.55
C TYR A 73 9.95 2.49 9.06
N ALA A 74 8.87 2.15 9.75
CA ALA A 74 8.88 1.85 11.17
C ALA A 74 9.08 0.33 11.43
N PRO A 75 10.30 -0.14 11.70
CA PRO A 75 10.60 -1.57 11.77
C PRO A 75 9.99 -2.28 12.99
N LEU A 76 9.64 -1.52 14.03
CA LEU A 76 9.02 -2.06 15.25
C LEU A 76 7.49 -1.95 15.24
N PHE A 77 6.93 -1.42 14.16
CA PHE A 77 5.49 -1.31 14.02
C PHE A 77 4.88 -2.70 13.81
N ASN A 78 3.87 -3.02 14.62
CA ASN A 78 3.18 -4.30 14.51
C ASN A 78 2.21 -4.25 13.34
N SER A 79 2.68 -4.66 12.16
CA SER A 79 1.89 -4.70 10.93
C SER A 79 0.72 -5.67 11.11
N ARG A 80 -0.49 -5.12 11.17
CA ARG A 80 -1.73 -5.93 11.16
C ARG A 80 -2.28 -6.14 9.75
N GLY A 81 -1.78 -5.38 8.77
CA GLY A 81 -2.32 -5.35 7.41
C GLY A 81 -1.75 -6.37 6.44
N GLY A 82 -0.55 -6.90 6.72
CA GLY A 82 0.20 -7.72 5.75
C GLY A 82 -0.37 -9.11 5.50
N LEU A 83 -1.07 -9.68 6.47
CA LEU A 83 -1.47 -11.10 6.41
C LEU A 83 -2.80 -11.37 5.72
N TYR A 84 -3.57 -10.36 5.35
CA TYR A 84 -4.80 -10.54 4.58
C TYR A 84 -4.57 -10.89 3.11
N LEU A 85 -3.38 -11.35 2.78
CA LEU A 85 -3.00 -11.80 1.45
C LEU A 85 -3.85 -12.98 0.99
N GLY A 86 -4.86 -12.67 0.18
CA GLY A 86 -5.41 -13.63 -0.80
C GLY A 86 -6.07 -14.91 -0.30
N LEU A 87 -5.84 -15.34 0.94
CA LEU A 87 -6.42 -16.57 1.49
C LEU A 87 -7.93 -16.47 1.77
N SER A 88 -8.45 -15.25 1.81
CA SER A 88 -9.87 -14.95 1.96
C SER A 88 -10.57 -14.56 0.66
N THR A 89 -9.87 -14.58 -0.48
CA THR A 89 -10.35 -14.00 -1.74
C THR A 89 -11.68 -14.62 -2.20
N VAL A 90 -11.84 -15.92 -2.06
CA VAL A 90 -13.10 -16.60 -2.46
C VAL A 90 -14.28 -16.18 -1.57
N ARG A 91 -14.06 -15.98 -0.28
CA ARG A 91 -15.10 -15.44 0.62
C ARG A 91 -15.40 -13.96 0.32
N PHE A 92 -14.37 -13.18 -0.03
CA PHE A 92 -14.52 -11.77 -0.39
C PHE A 92 -15.39 -11.60 -1.63
N TYR A 93 -15.17 -12.36 -2.68
CA TYR A 93 -16.01 -12.36 -3.88
C TYR A 93 -17.45 -12.78 -3.59
N ARG A 94 -17.65 -13.77 -2.70
CA ARG A 94 -18.98 -14.23 -2.31
C ARG A 94 -19.77 -13.22 -1.48
N SER A 95 -19.11 -12.47 -0.58
CA SER A 95 -19.74 -11.46 0.27
C SER A 95 -19.96 -10.12 -0.42
N ASN A 96 -19.15 -9.78 -1.42
CA ASN A 96 -19.23 -8.53 -2.18
C ASN A 96 -19.72 -8.74 -3.62
N ARG A 97 -20.75 -9.55 -3.78
CA ARG A 97 -21.37 -9.82 -5.10
C ARG A 97 -21.70 -8.54 -5.86
N LYS A 98 -22.14 -7.47 -5.18
CA LYS A 98 -22.41 -6.16 -5.78
C LYS A 98 -21.16 -5.53 -6.40
N TRP A 99 -20.03 -5.55 -5.69
CA TRP A 99 -18.77 -5.00 -6.20
C TRP A 99 -18.23 -5.81 -7.40
N ALA A 100 -18.34 -7.13 -7.35
CA ALA A 100 -17.94 -7.98 -8.46
C ALA A 100 -18.82 -7.76 -9.69
N GLN A 101 -20.12 -7.51 -9.53
CA GLN A 101 -21.06 -7.20 -10.60
C GLN A 101 -20.81 -5.83 -11.25
N GLU A 102 -20.32 -4.84 -10.48
CA GLU A 102 -19.93 -3.53 -11.01
C GLU A 102 -18.64 -3.56 -11.84
N MET A 103 -17.75 -4.52 -11.57
CA MET A 103 -16.42 -4.60 -12.21
C MET A 103 -16.32 -5.64 -13.31
N ILE A 104 -17.22 -6.63 -13.35
CA ILE A 104 -17.19 -7.74 -14.29
C ILE A 104 -18.54 -7.77 -15.04
N PRO A 105 -18.53 -7.89 -16.37
CA PRO A 105 -19.77 -7.98 -17.14
C PRO A 105 -20.69 -9.09 -16.61
N GLU A 106 -21.99 -8.84 -16.48
CA GLU A 106 -22.99 -9.79 -15.97
C GLU A 106 -22.91 -11.14 -16.68
N SER A 107 -22.68 -11.14 -17.99
CA SER A 107 -22.50 -12.35 -18.80
C SER A 107 -21.34 -13.27 -18.34
N PHE A 108 -20.40 -12.74 -17.57
CA PHE A 108 -19.26 -13.47 -17.03
C PHE A 108 -19.52 -13.94 -15.61
N CYS A 109 -20.22 -13.14 -14.81
CA CYS A 109 -20.55 -13.45 -13.42
C CYS A 109 -21.47 -14.69 -13.30
N ASP A 110 -22.39 -14.87 -14.27
CA ASP A 110 -23.31 -16.01 -14.29
C ASP A 110 -22.65 -17.32 -14.74
N LYS A 111 -21.55 -17.22 -15.48
CA LYS A 111 -20.81 -18.38 -16.02
C LYS A 111 -19.72 -18.91 -15.08
N VAL A 112 -19.27 -18.10 -14.12
CA VAL A 112 -18.18 -18.47 -13.22
C VAL A 112 -18.74 -18.78 -11.84
N ASP A 113 -18.95 -20.08 -11.59
CA ASP A 113 -19.25 -20.56 -10.25
C ASP A 113 -17.92 -20.66 -9.48
N PHE A 114 -17.63 -19.63 -8.68
CA PHE A 114 -16.46 -19.59 -7.79
C PHE A 114 -16.64 -20.58 -6.63
N LYS A 115 -16.72 -21.86 -6.94
CA LYS A 115 -16.68 -22.94 -5.95
C LYS A 115 -15.24 -23.25 -5.62
N GLU A 116 -14.90 -23.07 -4.36
CA GLU A 116 -13.64 -23.57 -3.85
C GLU A 116 -13.60 -25.10 -3.97
N PRO A 117 -12.55 -25.65 -4.61
CA PRO A 117 -12.37 -27.11 -4.61
C PRO A 117 -12.33 -27.61 -3.15
N LYS A 118 -13.16 -28.61 -2.84
CA LYS A 118 -13.27 -29.17 -1.47
C LYS A 118 -11.91 -29.67 -0.92
N ILE A 119 -11.04 -30.14 -1.81
CA ILE A 119 -9.66 -30.58 -1.50
C ILE A 119 -8.78 -29.45 -0.95
N LEU A 120 -8.96 -28.21 -1.43
CA LEU A 120 -8.14 -27.06 -1.02
C LEU A 120 -8.58 -26.44 0.30
N SER A 121 -9.82 -26.68 0.72
CA SER A 121 -10.35 -26.10 1.96
C SER A 121 -9.52 -26.48 3.21
N PRO A 122 -9.20 -27.76 3.48
CA PRO A 122 -8.40 -28.13 4.66
C PRO A 122 -6.97 -27.61 4.58
N ILE A 123 -6.37 -27.59 3.38
CA ILE A 123 -5.03 -27.03 3.18
C ILE A 123 -5.02 -25.55 3.52
N ARG A 124 -6.01 -24.80 3.02
CA ARG A 124 -6.15 -23.37 3.30
C ARG A 124 -6.31 -23.09 4.80
N GLU A 125 -7.15 -23.84 5.50
CA GLU A 125 -7.36 -23.62 6.94
C GLU A 125 -6.07 -23.92 7.75
N ARG A 126 -5.32 -24.95 7.37
CA ARG A 126 -3.99 -25.20 7.95
C ARG A 126 -3.01 -24.10 7.64
N MET A 127 -2.96 -23.58 6.41
CA MET A 127 -2.11 -22.44 6.05
C MET A 127 -2.47 -21.18 6.84
N LYS A 128 -3.76 -20.87 6.99
CA LYS A 128 -4.20 -19.75 7.83
C LYS A 128 -3.77 -19.90 9.28
N PHE A 129 -3.88 -21.10 9.82
CA PHE A 129 -3.43 -21.38 11.18
C PHE A 129 -1.92 -21.19 11.34
N LEU A 130 -1.12 -21.77 10.44
CA LEU A 130 0.34 -21.60 10.42
C LEU A 130 0.75 -20.13 10.27
N MET A 131 0.10 -19.39 9.38
CA MET A 131 0.34 -17.95 9.21
C MET A 131 -0.06 -17.19 10.48
N GLY A 132 -1.16 -17.55 11.12
CA GLY A 132 -1.57 -16.94 12.39
C GLY A 132 -0.57 -17.15 13.53
N ILE A 133 0.09 -18.31 13.56
CA ILE A 133 1.18 -18.60 14.52
C ILE A 133 2.44 -17.83 14.13
N SER A 134 2.85 -17.87 12.86
CA SER A 134 4.07 -17.20 12.38
C SER A 134 4.03 -15.69 12.68
N TYR A 135 2.86 -15.10 12.64
CA TYR A 135 2.67 -13.68 12.97
C TYR A 135 2.92 -13.35 14.45
N LYS A 136 2.75 -14.32 15.34
CA LYS A 136 3.01 -14.15 16.79
C LYS A 136 4.49 -14.34 17.14
N ILE A 137 5.27 -14.95 16.25
CA ILE A 137 6.70 -15.17 16.45
C ILE A 137 7.45 -13.90 16.00
N PRO A 138 8.19 -13.19 16.88
CA PRO A 138 8.81 -11.91 16.57
C PRO A 138 9.66 -11.92 15.30
N ILE A 139 10.52 -12.93 15.13
CA ILE A 139 11.41 -13.06 13.98
C ILE A 139 10.59 -13.27 12.68
N MET A 140 9.55 -14.10 12.73
CA MET A 140 8.67 -14.35 11.58
C MET A 140 7.86 -13.10 11.24
N ASN A 141 7.43 -12.34 12.24
CA ASN A 141 6.71 -11.09 12.02
C ASN A 141 7.56 -10.05 11.27
N TRP A 142 8.88 -10.03 11.48
CA TRP A 142 9.79 -9.15 10.75
C TRP A 142 9.78 -9.41 9.23
N LEU A 143 9.63 -10.65 8.80
CA LEU A 143 9.55 -11.00 7.38
C LEU A 143 8.29 -10.44 6.69
N TYR A 144 7.26 -10.14 7.48
CA TYR A 144 6.01 -9.56 6.98
C TYR A 144 5.90 -8.06 7.21
N ASN A 145 6.92 -7.45 7.82
CA ASN A 145 6.91 -6.02 8.14
C ASN A 145 7.55 -5.21 7.01
N PRO A 146 6.77 -4.36 6.29
CA PRO A 146 7.30 -3.53 5.21
C PRO A 146 8.44 -2.61 5.67
N GLY A 147 8.39 -2.11 6.92
CA GLY A 147 9.44 -1.27 7.48
C GLY A 147 10.77 -2.01 7.62
N VAL A 148 10.75 -3.26 8.10
CA VAL A 148 11.97 -4.10 8.18
C VAL A 148 12.55 -4.35 6.79
N ILE A 149 11.69 -4.67 5.82
CA ILE A 149 12.09 -4.89 4.42
C ILE A 149 12.76 -3.64 3.86
N THR A 150 12.17 -2.46 4.07
CA THR A 150 12.75 -1.18 3.64
C THR A 150 14.14 -0.96 4.23
N TRP A 151 14.32 -1.20 5.53
CA TRP A 151 15.63 -1.07 6.17
C TRP A 151 16.64 -2.07 5.64
N LEU A 152 16.27 -3.32 5.40
CA LEU A 152 17.15 -4.31 4.77
C LEU A 152 17.62 -3.85 3.39
N ILE A 153 16.73 -3.28 2.58
CA ILE A 153 17.06 -2.73 1.27
C ILE A 153 18.04 -1.56 1.41
N LEU A 154 17.74 -0.61 2.30
CA LEU A 154 18.61 0.55 2.53
C LEU A 154 20.00 0.15 3.04
N ILE A 155 20.07 -0.80 3.97
CA ILE A 155 21.34 -1.35 4.49
C ILE A 155 22.14 -2.02 3.37
N ALA A 156 21.47 -2.82 2.53
CA ALA A 156 22.10 -3.47 1.39
C ALA A 156 22.65 -2.46 0.38
N PHE A 157 21.88 -1.41 0.04
CA PHE A 157 22.34 -0.32 -0.82
C PHE A 157 23.55 0.40 -0.22
N PHE A 158 23.50 0.73 1.05
CA PHE A 158 24.59 1.40 1.75
C PHE A 158 25.87 0.53 1.79
N ALA A 159 25.71 -0.77 2.01
CA ALA A 159 26.83 -1.72 1.98
C ALA A 159 27.47 -1.84 0.58
N LEU A 160 26.66 -1.88 -0.48
CA LEU A 160 27.14 -1.85 -1.88
C LEU A 160 27.90 -0.55 -2.17
N TRP A 161 27.41 0.59 -1.66
CA TRP A 161 28.07 1.88 -1.80
C TRP A 161 29.43 1.92 -1.11
N ILE A 162 29.53 1.46 0.14
CA ILE A 162 30.81 1.36 0.85
C ILE A 162 31.79 0.47 0.09
N LYS A 163 31.33 -0.66 -0.46
CA LYS A 163 32.14 -1.57 -1.27
C LYS A 163 32.42 -1.04 -2.68
N ARG A 164 31.95 0.15 -3.05
CA ARG A 164 32.09 0.79 -4.38
C ARG A 164 31.54 -0.06 -5.53
N LYS A 165 30.58 -0.93 -5.26
CA LYS A 165 29.91 -1.78 -6.26
C LYS A 165 28.78 -1.01 -6.96
N TYR A 166 29.13 0.07 -7.66
CA TYR A 166 28.15 1.00 -8.25
C TYR A 166 27.31 0.36 -9.36
N PHE A 167 27.88 -0.61 -10.09
CA PHE A 167 27.12 -1.33 -11.11
C PHE A 167 26.01 -2.19 -10.48
N ASP A 168 26.33 -2.89 -9.40
CA ASP A 168 25.34 -3.68 -8.65
C ASP A 168 24.27 -2.78 -8.03
N MET A 169 24.64 -1.61 -7.51
CA MET A 169 23.67 -0.60 -7.05
C MET A 169 22.72 -0.17 -8.17
N ALA A 170 23.24 0.10 -9.37
CA ALA A 170 22.41 0.48 -10.52
C ALA A 170 21.46 -0.64 -10.93
N ALA A 171 21.90 -1.90 -10.90
CA ALA A 171 21.06 -3.07 -11.18
C ALA A 171 19.89 -3.21 -10.20
N PHE A 172 20.08 -2.81 -8.94
CA PHE A 172 19.03 -2.84 -7.91
C PHE A 172 18.27 -1.52 -7.74
N LEU A 173 18.50 -0.53 -8.58
CA LEU A 173 17.73 0.73 -8.56
C LEU A 173 16.21 0.51 -8.62
N PRO A 174 15.65 -0.43 -9.39
CA PRO A 174 14.21 -0.72 -9.39
C PRO A 174 13.67 -1.10 -8.00
N VAL A 175 14.47 -1.79 -7.17
CA VAL A 175 14.08 -2.16 -5.80
C VAL A 175 13.90 -0.90 -4.94
N PHE A 176 14.82 0.04 -5.06
CA PHE A 176 14.73 1.33 -4.37
C PHE A 176 13.51 2.14 -4.85
N LEU A 177 13.24 2.15 -6.15
CA LEU A 177 12.05 2.81 -6.71
C LEU A 177 10.75 2.21 -6.20
N ILE A 178 10.69 0.88 -5.96
CA ILE A 178 9.52 0.24 -5.34
C ILE A 178 9.29 0.80 -3.94
N VAL A 179 10.34 0.97 -3.13
CA VAL A 179 10.22 1.59 -1.81
C VAL A 179 9.67 3.02 -1.92
N CYS A 180 10.19 3.83 -2.85
CA CYS A 180 9.68 5.18 -3.09
C CYS A 180 8.20 5.17 -3.50
N LEU A 181 7.78 4.24 -4.36
CA LEU A 181 6.38 4.08 -4.75
C LEU A 181 5.49 3.66 -3.57
N CYS A 182 6.00 2.88 -2.62
CA CYS A 182 5.26 2.54 -1.40
C CYS A 182 4.93 3.79 -0.57
N LEU A 183 5.81 4.79 -0.54
CA LEU A 183 5.55 6.07 0.16
C LEU A 183 4.44 6.91 -0.52
N LEU A 184 4.18 6.66 -1.81
CA LEU A 184 3.07 7.28 -2.56
C LEU A 184 1.79 6.42 -2.53
N SER A 185 1.82 5.29 -1.81
CA SER A 185 0.70 4.36 -1.74
C SER A 185 -0.52 4.99 -1.04
N PRO A 186 -1.73 4.65 -1.50
CA PRO A 186 -2.97 5.07 -0.84
C PRO A 186 -3.23 4.39 0.50
N ARG A 187 -2.42 3.40 0.87
CA ARG A 187 -2.61 2.59 2.06
C ARG A 187 -1.28 2.37 2.78
N ASN A 188 -1.26 2.68 4.06
CA ASN A 188 -0.15 2.38 4.94
C ASN A 188 0.02 0.86 5.15
N ASP A 189 1.26 0.42 5.39
CA ASP A 189 1.57 -0.93 5.85
C ASP A 189 0.99 -2.05 4.96
N ASN A 190 1.12 -1.91 3.63
CA ASN A 190 0.63 -2.92 2.71
C ASN A 190 1.79 -3.72 2.10
N LEU A 191 2.03 -4.92 2.63
CA LEU A 191 3.09 -5.82 2.16
C LEU A 191 3.00 -6.10 0.65
N ARG A 192 1.80 -6.11 0.06
CA ARG A 192 1.60 -6.35 -1.39
C ARG A 192 2.38 -5.37 -2.25
N TYR A 193 2.54 -4.12 -1.83
CA TYR A 193 3.24 -3.11 -2.63
C TYR A 193 4.75 -3.27 -2.57
N ILE A 194 5.31 -3.72 -1.44
CA ILE A 194 6.75 -3.92 -1.29
C ILE A 194 7.18 -5.37 -1.59
N TYR A 195 6.23 -6.29 -1.79
CA TYR A 195 6.51 -7.70 -2.02
C TYR A 195 7.49 -7.97 -3.19
N PRO A 196 7.41 -7.26 -4.34
CA PRO A 196 8.39 -7.45 -5.41
C PRO A 196 9.83 -7.14 -4.96
N ALA A 197 10.01 -6.18 -4.05
CA ALA A 197 11.31 -5.87 -3.48
C ALA A 197 11.81 -7.00 -2.56
N CYS A 198 10.92 -7.66 -1.81
CA CYS A 198 11.29 -8.80 -0.94
C CYS A 198 11.94 -9.94 -1.73
N VAL A 199 11.42 -10.23 -2.93
CA VAL A 199 11.92 -11.32 -3.78
C VAL A 199 13.34 -11.04 -4.28
N LEU A 200 13.72 -9.77 -4.39
CA LEU A 200 15.04 -9.35 -4.89
C LEU A 200 16.10 -9.24 -3.78
N ILE A 201 15.72 -9.20 -2.50
CA ILE A 201 16.67 -9.10 -1.37
C ILE A 201 17.73 -10.20 -1.37
N PRO A 202 17.40 -11.50 -1.57
CA PRO A 202 18.44 -12.53 -1.63
C PRO A 202 19.49 -12.29 -2.70
N GLY A 203 19.09 -11.80 -3.87
CA GLY A 203 20.02 -11.43 -4.94
C GLY A 203 20.93 -10.26 -4.55
N MET A 204 20.39 -9.24 -3.86
CA MET A 204 21.20 -8.13 -3.34
C MET A 204 22.23 -8.62 -2.31
N LEU A 205 21.82 -9.50 -1.40
CA LEU A 205 22.72 -10.04 -0.37
C LEU A 205 23.80 -10.94 -0.97
N ALA A 206 23.49 -11.74 -1.99
CA ALA A 206 24.47 -12.56 -2.69
C ALA A 206 25.54 -11.68 -3.37
N ASN A 207 25.16 -10.55 -3.98
CA ASN A 207 26.11 -9.60 -4.58
C ASN A 207 27.00 -8.90 -3.54
N LEU A 208 26.60 -8.82 -2.27
CA LEU A 208 27.45 -8.31 -1.20
C LEU A 208 28.60 -9.27 -0.87
N GLN A 209 28.42 -10.58 -1.06
CA GLN A 209 29.41 -11.60 -0.74
C GLN A 209 30.40 -11.84 -1.87
N GLY A 210 30.00 -11.62 -3.13
CA GLY A 210 30.87 -11.80 -4.29
C GLY A 210 32.03 -10.80 -4.28
N ASP A 211 33.25 -11.26 -4.09
CA ASP A 211 34.45 -10.48 -4.37
C ASP A 211 34.66 -10.45 -5.89
N ARG A 212 34.41 -9.28 -6.49
CA ARG A 212 34.83 -8.94 -7.86
C ARG A 212 35.81 -7.78 -7.81
#